data_c450a8ef377c7984260801f978a92883
#
_entry.id   c450a8ef377c7984260801f978a92883
#
_cell.length_a   1.000
_cell.length_b   1.000
_cell.length_c   1.000
_cell.angle_alpha   90.00
_cell.angle_beta   90.00
_cell.angle_gamma   90.00
#
_symmetry.space_group_name_H-M   'P 1'
#
loop_
_entity.id
_entity.type
_entity.pdbx_description
1 polymer ?
#
loop_
_entity_poly.entity_id
_entity_poly.type
_entity_poly.pdbx_seq_one_letter_code
_entity_poly.pdbx_strand_id
1 'polypeptide(L)'
;KSASEYHNMMNQLNSGDDVKTDTKKIDYSDVIDRTLKLLPTCDQYVKGDNGHWKYVGDDVDQINALIDSDKAINLKIVGVVKPVEDADATPLSSGVGYTRALTNELVDRAESSEIVTEQQADKDHNVLNGMTFSPSDDVTKAQDARDYVASLGVSSKAQMAQNMMAAAGASGGDSQQAAAMAQMSEQQLADQFDAYIATADEATLVAIYNQYVSTGSYNDNLTDFGVVSRDAP
;
A
#
# COMPACT_ATOMS: atom_id res chain seq x y z
N LYS A 1 -27.22 -6.06 -0.16
CA LYS A 1 -27.75 -6.59 1.12
C LYS A 1 -27.10 -5.85 2.26
N SER A 2 -27.84 -5.55 3.34
CA SER A 2 -27.29 -4.92 4.54
C SER A 2 -26.42 -5.90 5.34
N ALA A 3 -25.56 -5.39 6.22
CA ALA A 3 -24.74 -6.24 7.10
C ALA A 3 -25.59 -7.14 7.99
N SER A 4 -26.79 -6.66 8.42
CA SER A 4 -27.75 -7.44 9.19
C SER A 4 -28.38 -8.58 8.39
N GLU A 5 -28.69 -8.37 7.12
CA GLU A 5 -29.20 -9.43 6.22
C GLU A 5 -28.14 -10.51 5.99
N TYR A 6 -26.89 -10.09 5.81
CA TYR A 6 -25.78 -11.03 5.67
C TYR A 6 -25.57 -11.88 6.93
N HIS A 7 -25.63 -11.25 8.10
CA HIS A 7 -25.49 -11.95 9.38
C HIS A 7 -26.63 -12.96 9.62
N ASN A 8 -27.86 -12.59 9.27
CA ASN A 8 -29.01 -13.50 9.36
C ASN A 8 -28.86 -14.70 8.41
N MET A 9 -28.39 -14.47 7.18
CA MET A 9 -28.13 -15.55 6.23
C MET A 9 -27.05 -16.52 6.74
N MET A 10 -25.97 -16.01 7.33
CA MET A 10 -24.92 -16.84 7.93
C MET A 10 -25.43 -17.65 9.10
N ASN A 11 -26.30 -17.08 9.95
CA ASN A 11 -26.92 -17.81 11.06
C ASN A 11 -27.83 -18.93 10.55
N GLN A 12 -28.63 -18.70 9.50
CA GLN A 12 -29.47 -19.74 8.88
C GLN A 12 -28.61 -20.86 8.30
N LEU A 13 -27.53 -20.55 7.58
CA LEU A 13 -26.58 -21.53 7.06
C LEU A 13 -25.96 -22.40 8.18
N ASN A 14 -25.55 -21.76 9.26
CA ASN A 14 -24.96 -22.45 10.42
C ASN A 14 -25.96 -23.34 11.17
N SER A 15 -27.26 -23.02 11.10
CA SER A 15 -28.34 -23.81 11.69
C SER A 15 -28.80 -24.97 10.78
N GLY A 16 -28.26 -25.04 9.55
CA GLY A 16 -28.69 -26.04 8.56
C GLY A 16 -30.02 -25.73 7.89
N ASP A 17 -30.52 -24.50 8.02
CA ASP A 17 -31.76 -24.06 7.40
C ASP A 17 -31.53 -23.62 5.94
N ASP A 18 -32.53 -23.81 5.09
CA ASP A 18 -32.52 -23.33 3.72
C ASP A 18 -32.57 -21.80 3.69
N VAL A 19 -31.49 -21.17 3.19
CA VAL A 19 -31.41 -19.72 3.03
C VAL A 19 -32.27 -19.29 1.84
N LYS A 20 -33.46 -18.78 2.12
CA LYS A 20 -34.29 -18.12 1.10
C LYS A 20 -33.75 -16.71 0.84
N THR A 21 -33.14 -16.53 -0.31
CA THR A 21 -32.74 -15.19 -0.78
C THR A 21 -33.84 -14.61 -1.65
N ASP A 22 -34.50 -13.56 -1.18
CA ASP A 22 -35.37 -12.79 -2.04
C ASP A 22 -34.55 -12.16 -3.17
N THR A 23 -34.91 -12.47 -4.39
CA THR A 23 -34.31 -11.85 -5.58
C THR A 23 -34.86 -10.45 -5.71
N LYS A 24 -34.13 -9.45 -5.22
CA LYS A 24 -34.53 -8.05 -5.41
C LYS A 24 -34.35 -7.69 -6.88
N LYS A 25 -35.42 -7.41 -7.58
CA LYS A 25 -35.37 -6.81 -8.91
C LYS A 25 -34.90 -5.37 -8.76
N ILE A 26 -33.89 -5.01 -9.49
CA ILE A 26 -33.36 -3.63 -9.59
C ILE A 26 -33.72 -3.15 -10.99
N ASP A 27 -34.43 -2.05 -11.11
CA ASP A 27 -34.74 -1.48 -12.42
C ASP A 27 -33.48 -0.84 -13.01
N TYR A 28 -33.35 -0.89 -14.32
CA TYR A 28 -32.19 -0.30 -15.02
C TYR A 28 -32.10 1.20 -14.77
N SER A 29 -33.23 1.89 -14.60
CA SER A 29 -33.28 3.30 -14.22
C SER A 29 -32.64 3.60 -12.87
N ASP A 30 -32.57 2.62 -11.97
CA ASP A 30 -31.94 2.78 -10.65
C ASP A 30 -30.40 2.68 -10.72
N VAL A 31 -29.88 2.20 -11.83
CA VAL A 31 -28.45 1.96 -12.05
C VAL A 31 -27.85 2.97 -13.05
N ILE A 32 -28.57 3.21 -14.15
CA ILE A 32 -28.14 4.16 -15.18
C ILE A 32 -28.08 5.57 -14.58
N ASP A 33 -27.13 6.37 -15.04
CA ASP A 33 -26.83 7.73 -14.58
C ASP A 33 -26.22 7.84 -13.18
N ARG A 34 -25.99 6.74 -12.47
CA ARG A 34 -25.21 6.79 -11.22
C ARG A 34 -23.76 7.17 -11.51
N THR A 35 -23.24 8.00 -10.64
CA THR A 35 -21.84 8.42 -10.68
C THR A 35 -21.03 7.65 -9.63
N LEU A 36 -19.89 7.17 -10.05
CA LEU A 36 -18.87 6.57 -9.20
C LEU A 36 -17.64 7.47 -9.23
N LYS A 37 -16.90 7.53 -8.14
CA LYS A 37 -15.61 8.22 -8.07
C LYS A 37 -14.50 7.18 -8.07
N LEU A 38 -13.51 7.36 -8.92
CA LEU A 38 -12.32 6.53 -9.00
C LEU A 38 -11.10 7.39 -8.67
N LEU A 39 -10.33 6.97 -7.67
CA LEU A 39 -9.06 7.60 -7.32
C LEU A 39 -7.92 6.75 -7.91
N PRO A 40 -7.15 7.26 -8.88
CA PRO A 40 -6.00 6.54 -9.44
C PRO A 40 -4.95 6.24 -8.38
N THR A 41 -4.16 5.19 -8.59
CA THR A 41 -3.15 4.76 -7.62
C THR A 41 -2.08 5.83 -7.39
N CYS A 42 -1.62 6.50 -8.46
CA CYS A 42 -0.66 7.60 -8.34
C CYS A 42 -1.14 8.78 -7.47
N ASP A 43 -2.46 8.99 -7.39
CA ASP A 43 -3.07 10.05 -6.59
C ASP A 43 -3.33 9.63 -5.12
N GLN A 44 -3.04 8.37 -4.75
CA GLN A 44 -3.11 7.88 -3.37
C GLN A 44 -1.82 8.10 -2.59
N TYR A 45 -0.90 8.87 -3.16
CA TYR A 45 0.32 9.28 -2.50
C TYR A 45 0.29 10.78 -2.23
N VAL A 46 0.77 11.18 -1.07
CA VAL A 46 0.91 12.59 -0.68
C VAL A 46 2.36 12.87 -0.27
N LYS A 47 2.86 14.04 -0.62
CA LYS A 47 4.22 14.45 -0.26
C LYS A 47 4.23 14.92 1.18
N GLY A 48 5.08 14.31 2.01
CA GLY A 48 5.27 14.67 3.41
C GLY A 48 6.23 15.86 3.59
N ASP A 49 6.29 16.39 4.81
CA ASP A 49 7.17 17.51 5.17
C ASP A 49 8.68 17.17 5.02
N ASN A 50 9.02 15.88 5.06
CA ASN A 50 10.37 15.37 4.81
C ASN A 50 10.75 15.31 3.34
N GLY A 51 9.87 15.70 2.42
CA GLY A 51 10.08 15.66 0.99
C GLY A 51 9.82 14.31 0.31
N HIS A 52 9.55 13.26 1.07
CA HIS A 52 9.25 11.94 0.53
C HIS A 52 7.74 11.73 0.34
N TRP A 53 7.38 10.87 -0.58
CA TRP A 53 6.00 10.50 -0.84
C TRP A 53 5.55 9.40 0.12
N LYS A 54 4.33 9.50 0.60
CA LYS A 54 3.70 8.52 1.51
C LYS A 54 2.40 8.01 0.91
N TYR A 55 2.25 6.68 0.89
CA TYR A 55 0.97 6.06 0.57
C TYR A 55 -0.05 6.34 1.68
N VAL A 56 -1.25 6.75 1.29
CA VAL A 56 -2.35 7.08 2.20
C VAL A 56 -3.61 6.25 1.95
N GLY A 57 -3.51 5.20 1.14
CA GLY A 57 -4.64 4.35 0.77
C GLY A 57 -5.30 3.64 1.96
N ASP A 58 -4.59 3.44 3.06
CA ASP A 58 -5.09 2.83 4.28
C ASP A 58 -5.68 3.85 5.29
N ASP A 59 -5.53 5.15 5.02
CA ASP A 59 -6.06 6.23 5.85
C ASP A 59 -7.40 6.71 5.29
N VAL A 60 -8.48 6.29 5.95
CA VAL A 60 -9.86 6.55 5.50
C VAL A 60 -10.16 8.06 5.38
N ASP A 61 -9.65 8.88 6.28
CA ASP A 61 -9.92 10.32 6.28
C ASP A 61 -9.18 11.01 5.13
N GLN A 62 -7.93 10.65 4.90
CA GLN A 62 -7.15 11.18 3.78
C GLN A 62 -7.69 10.71 2.42
N ILE A 63 -8.07 9.44 2.29
CA ILE A 63 -8.68 8.92 1.07
C ILE A 63 -10.02 9.61 0.78
N ASN A 64 -10.86 9.82 1.78
CA ASN A 64 -12.13 10.54 1.57
C ASN A 64 -11.88 11.99 1.12
N ALA A 65 -10.90 12.67 1.69
CA ALA A 65 -10.52 14.01 1.25
C ALA A 65 -10.02 14.05 -0.20
N LEU A 66 -9.23 13.05 -0.61
CA LEU A 66 -8.76 12.91 -2.00
C LEU A 66 -9.91 12.58 -2.96
N ILE A 67 -10.86 11.72 -2.57
CA ILE A 67 -12.04 11.38 -3.36
C ILE A 67 -12.95 12.61 -3.56
N ASP A 68 -12.99 13.51 -2.59
CA ASP A 68 -13.80 14.73 -2.69
C ASP A 68 -13.07 15.90 -3.38
N SER A 69 -11.79 15.72 -3.70
CA SER A 69 -11.01 16.67 -4.48
C SER A 69 -11.14 16.47 -6.00
N ASP A 70 -10.42 17.28 -6.77
CA ASP A 70 -10.28 17.17 -8.23
C ASP A 70 -9.39 16.00 -8.69
N LYS A 71 -8.76 15.28 -7.76
CA LYS A 71 -7.96 14.09 -8.06
C LYS A 71 -8.81 12.88 -8.44
N ALA A 72 -10.06 12.83 -8.00
CA ALA A 72 -10.96 11.73 -8.33
C ALA A 72 -11.60 11.88 -9.72
N ILE A 73 -11.57 10.81 -10.49
CA ILE A 73 -12.22 10.71 -11.79
C ILE A 73 -13.70 10.38 -11.58
N ASN A 74 -14.60 11.19 -12.11
CA ASN A 74 -16.03 10.92 -12.08
C ASN A 74 -16.43 9.98 -13.21
N LEU A 75 -16.90 8.80 -12.86
CA LEU A 75 -17.37 7.78 -13.79
C LEU A 75 -18.90 7.72 -13.75
N LYS A 76 -19.53 7.74 -14.92
CA LYS A 76 -20.98 7.63 -15.05
C LYS A 76 -21.36 6.28 -15.64
N ILE A 77 -22.33 5.60 -15.04
CA ILE A 77 -22.90 4.38 -15.61
C ILE A 77 -23.80 4.76 -16.78
N VAL A 78 -23.41 4.41 -17.98
CA VAL A 78 -24.11 4.81 -19.21
C VAL A 78 -25.01 3.72 -19.79
N GLY A 79 -24.93 2.50 -19.25
CA GLY A 79 -25.76 1.39 -19.72
C GLY A 79 -25.59 0.12 -18.88
N VAL A 80 -26.50 -0.81 -19.10
CA VAL A 80 -26.48 -2.17 -18.53
C VAL A 80 -26.55 -3.15 -19.69
N VAL A 81 -25.65 -4.12 -19.71
CA VAL A 81 -25.64 -5.22 -20.68
C VAL A 81 -26.04 -6.51 -19.98
N LYS A 82 -26.79 -7.35 -20.66
CA LYS A 82 -27.12 -8.69 -20.20
C LYS A 82 -26.99 -9.69 -21.35
N PRO A 83 -26.74 -10.96 -21.06
CA PRO A 83 -26.81 -12.00 -22.08
C PRO A 83 -28.18 -12.03 -22.76
N VAL A 84 -28.21 -12.40 -24.04
CA VAL A 84 -29.49 -12.76 -24.69
C VAL A 84 -30.06 -14.02 -24.06
N GLU A 85 -31.37 -14.20 -24.12
CA GLU A 85 -32.02 -15.43 -23.69
C GLU A 85 -31.45 -16.61 -24.49
N ASP A 86 -31.25 -17.75 -23.84
CA ASP A 86 -30.71 -18.99 -24.42
C ASP A 86 -29.25 -18.87 -24.96
N ALA A 87 -28.44 -17.93 -24.43
CA ALA A 87 -27.02 -17.89 -24.76
C ALA A 87 -26.28 -19.13 -24.22
N ASP A 88 -25.67 -19.91 -25.11
CA ASP A 88 -24.86 -21.08 -24.73
C ASP A 88 -23.62 -20.72 -23.87
N ALA A 89 -23.11 -19.49 -24.03
CA ALA A 89 -22.00 -18.99 -23.26
C ALA A 89 -22.09 -17.47 -23.10
N THR A 90 -21.62 -16.97 -21.96
CA THR A 90 -21.48 -15.53 -21.72
C THR A 90 -20.00 -15.14 -21.73
N PRO A 91 -19.56 -14.27 -22.64
CA PRO A 91 -18.15 -13.86 -22.72
C PRO A 91 -17.71 -12.95 -21.58
N LEU A 92 -18.68 -12.40 -20.82
CA LEU A 92 -18.43 -11.49 -19.72
C LEU A 92 -18.98 -12.06 -18.42
N SER A 93 -18.19 -11.97 -17.36
CA SER A 93 -18.65 -12.23 -15.99
C SER A 93 -19.48 -11.05 -15.47
N SER A 94 -20.33 -11.31 -14.45
CA SER A 94 -21.07 -10.25 -13.77
C SER A 94 -20.09 -9.27 -13.12
N GLY A 95 -20.30 -7.97 -13.35
CA GLY A 95 -19.43 -6.92 -12.77
C GLY A 95 -19.64 -5.57 -13.42
N VAL A 96 -18.76 -4.65 -13.11
CA VAL A 96 -18.71 -3.33 -13.74
C VAL A 96 -17.69 -3.37 -14.88
N GLY A 97 -18.16 -3.15 -16.09
CA GLY A 97 -17.31 -3.03 -17.26
C GLY A 97 -16.99 -1.56 -17.57
N TYR A 98 -15.82 -1.31 -18.11
CA TYR A 98 -15.40 0.03 -18.55
C TYR A 98 -14.80 -0.03 -19.97
N THR A 99 -14.76 1.12 -20.61
CA THR A 99 -14.25 1.24 -21.98
C THR A 99 -12.75 1.53 -21.96
N ARG A 100 -12.09 1.32 -23.10
CA ARG A 100 -10.68 1.67 -23.30
C ARG A 100 -10.37 3.14 -22.98
N ALA A 101 -11.36 4.03 -23.08
CA ALA A 101 -11.18 5.43 -22.72
C ALA A 101 -10.73 5.62 -21.27
N LEU A 102 -11.31 4.85 -20.32
CA LEU A 102 -10.86 4.89 -18.91
C LEU A 102 -9.43 4.36 -18.76
N THR A 103 -9.09 3.28 -19.45
CA THR A 103 -7.70 2.77 -19.41
C THR A 103 -6.71 3.83 -19.89
N ASN A 104 -7.00 4.48 -21.00
CA ASN A 104 -6.14 5.53 -21.53
C ASN A 104 -6.01 6.71 -20.54
N GLU A 105 -7.12 7.15 -19.96
CA GLU A 105 -7.14 8.21 -18.95
C GLU A 105 -6.28 7.87 -17.73
N LEU A 106 -6.37 6.63 -17.23
CA LEU A 106 -5.56 6.17 -16.09
C LEU A 106 -4.06 6.13 -16.43
N VAL A 107 -3.71 5.68 -17.64
CA VAL A 107 -2.32 5.67 -18.12
C VAL A 107 -1.76 7.08 -18.23
N ASP A 108 -2.50 7.97 -18.94
CA ASP A 108 -2.07 9.35 -19.13
C ASP A 108 -1.93 10.09 -17.79
N ARG A 109 -2.83 9.82 -16.83
CA ARG A 109 -2.78 10.39 -15.51
C ARG A 109 -1.61 9.88 -14.69
N ALA A 110 -1.34 8.58 -14.72
CA ALA A 110 -0.18 8.01 -14.04
C ALA A 110 1.12 8.59 -14.59
N GLU A 111 1.27 8.60 -15.92
CA GLU A 111 2.48 9.13 -16.57
C GLU A 111 2.73 10.63 -16.28
N SER A 112 1.67 11.42 -16.11
CA SER A 112 1.76 12.86 -15.84
C SER A 112 1.74 13.22 -14.34
N SER A 113 1.59 12.26 -13.46
CA SER A 113 1.53 12.50 -12.01
C SER A 113 2.87 12.99 -11.45
N GLU A 114 2.82 13.81 -10.39
CA GLU A 114 4.02 14.35 -9.75
C GLU A 114 4.94 13.25 -9.23
N ILE A 115 4.40 12.23 -8.57
CA ILE A 115 5.20 11.14 -8.02
C ILE A 115 5.93 10.34 -9.11
N VAL A 116 5.26 10.07 -10.24
CA VAL A 116 5.88 9.37 -11.36
C VAL A 116 6.94 10.24 -12.03
N THR A 117 6.65 11.52 -12.23
CA THR A 117 7.59 12.47 -12.81
C THR A 117 8.85 12.60 -11.95
N GLU A 118 8.69 12.69 -10.63
CA GLU A 118 9.81 12.76 -9.68
C GLU A 118 10.62 11.47 -9.68
N GLN A 119 9.97 10.30 -9.66
CA GLN A 119 10.68 9.02 -9.72
C GLN A 119 11.39 8.82 -11.06
N GLN A 120 10.82 9.27 -12.17
CA GLN A 120 11.48 9.17 -13.48
C GLN A 120 12.67 10.13 -13.60
N ALA A 121 12.65 11.23 -12.88
CA ALA A 121 13.78 12.17 -12.82
C ALA A 121 14.94 11.63 -11.97
N ASP A 122 14.65 10.83 -10.94
CA ASP A 122 15.64 10.15 -10.12
C ASP A 122 15.43 8.63 -10.19
N LYS A 123 16.27 7.99 -10.99
CA LYS A 123 16.23 6.54 -11.21
C LYS A 123 17.06 5.75 -10.21
N ASP A 124 17.90 6.45 -9.47
CA ASP A 124 18.84 5.85 -8.53
C ASP A 124 18.27 5.76 -7.12
N HIS A 125 17.30 6.64 -6.77
CA HIS A 125 16.72 6.70 -5.43
C HIS A 125 15.20 6.51 -5.46
N ASN A 126 14.70 5.89 -4.42
CA ASN A 126 13.27 5.68 -4.20
C ASN A 126 12.63 6.94 -3.60
N VAL A 127 11.71 7.57 -4.30
CA VAL A 127 11.02 8.80 -3.86
C VAL A 127 10.16 8.61 -2.60
N LEU A 128 9.90 7.36 -2.18
CA LEU A 128 9.13 7.06 -0.96
C LEU A 128 9.98 7.17 0.30
N ASN A 129 11.28 6.91 0.22
CA ASN A 129 12.16 6.86 1.39
C ASN A 129 13.57 7.45 1.17
N GLY A 130 13.89 7.87 -0.04
CA GLY A 130 15.20 8.43 -0.40
C GLY A 130 16.34 7.42 -0.52
N MET A 131 16.05 6.12 -0.37
CA MET A 131 17.07 5.07 -0.40
C MET A 131 17.50 4.74 -1.83
N THR A 132 18.75 4.33 -1.98
CA THR A 132 19.31 3.89 -3.28
C THR A 132 18.68 2.59 -3.73
N PHE A 133 18.24 2.50 -4.98
CA PHE A 133 17.78 1.23 -5.54
C PHE A 133 18.97 0.28 -5.75
N SER A 134 18.89 -0.92 -5.16
CA SER A 134 19.85 -2.00 -5.35
C SER A 134 21.31 -1.54 -5.22
N PRO A 135 21.73 -0.91 -4.10
CA PRO A 135 23.08 -0.44 -3.93
C PRO A 135 24.07 -1.58 -4.09
N SER A 136 25.15 -1.34 -4.85
CA SER A 136 26.16 -2.35 -5.21
C SER A 136 27.26 -2.52 -4.17
N ASP A 137 27.41 -1.55 -3.26
CA ASP A 137 28.47 -1.53 -2.26
C ASP A 137 27.92 -1.42 -0.83
N ASP A 138 28.70 -1.91 0.12
CA ASP A 138 28.32 -1.98 1.52
C ASP A 138 28.31 -0.61 2.22
N VAL A 139 29.10 0.34 1.72
CA VAL A 139 29.13 1.71 2.26
C VAL A 139 27.77 2.40 2.03
N THR A 140 27.25 2.30 0.80
CA THR A 140 25.94 2.84 0.44
C THR A 140 24.83 2.15 1.24
N LYS A 141 24.84 0.81 1.36
CA LYS A 141 23.88 0.07 2.18
C LYS A 141 23.91 0.50 3.64
N ALA A 142 25.11 0.68 4.20
CA ALA A 142 25.26 1.11 5.59
C ALA A 142 24.75 2.54 5.80
N GLN A 143 24.94 3.44 4.83
CA GLN A 143 24.41 4.79 4.88
C GLN A 143 22.87 4.77 4.78
N ASP A 144 22.31 4.06 3.80
CA ASP A 144 20.86 3.92 3.64
C ASP A 144 20.19 3.33 4.90
N ALA A 145 20.85 2.38 5.57
CA ALA A 145 20.36 1.84 6.84
C ALA A 145 20.29 2.91 7.94
N ARG A 146 21.31 3.80 8.03
CA ARG A 146 21.28 4.92 8.99
C ARG A 146 20.14 5.89 8.69
N ASP A 147 20.00 6.29 7.43
CA ASP A 147 19.00 7.25 6.98
C ASP A 147 17.58 6.69 7.17
N TYR A 148 17.39 5.41 6.88
CA TYR A 148 16.13 4.71 7.15
C TYR A 148 15.78 4.75 8.63
N VAL A 149 16.68 4.34 9.51
CA VAL A 149 16.43 4.36 10.96
C VAL A 149 16.18 5.80 11.45
N ALA A 150 16.93 6.77 10.94
CA ALA A 150 16.72 8.18 11.29
C ALA A 150 15.31 8.68 10.90
N SER A 151 14.75 8.18 9.79
CA SER A 151 13.41 8.55 9.30
C SER A 151 12.26 7.91 10.11
N LEU A 152 12.52 6.86 10.89
CA LEU A 152 11.49 6.16 11.65
C LEU A 152 10.99 6.98 12.84
N GLY A 153 9.68 6.86 13.11
CA GLY A 153 9.09 7.40 14.34
C GLY A 153 9.48 6.57 15.58
N VAL A 154 9.25 7.14 16.77
CA VAL A 154 9.62 6.55 18.08
C VAL A 154 9.10 5.12 18.24
N SER A 155 7.82 4.89 18.00
CA SER A 155 7.22 3.54 18.12
C SER A 155 7.84 2.53 17.16
N SER A 156 8.14 2.92 15.92
CA SER A 156 8.77 2.06 14.92
C SER A 156 10.21 1.72 15.30
N LYS A 157 10.98 2.69 15.81
CA LYS A 157 12.33 2.47 16.35
C LYS A 157 12.32 1.52 17.53
N ALA A 158 11.40 1.72 18.48
CA ALA A 158 11.24 0.86 19.64
C ALA A 158 10.91 -0.59 19.23
N GLN A 159 10.00 -0.76 18.28
CA GLN A 159 9.64 -2.09 17.77
C GLN A 159 10.80 -2.77 17.04
N MET A 160 11.54 -2.03 16.23
CA MET A 160 12.72 -2.54 15.54
C MET A 160 13.82 -2.95 16.53
N ALA A 161 14.07 -2.17 17.58
CA ALA A 161 14.97 -2.50 18.66
C ALA A 161 14.55 -3.81 19.36
N GLN A 162 13.26 -3.98 19.68
CA GLN A 162 12.73 -5.19 20.29
C GLN A 162 12.91 -6.42 19.37
N ASN A 163 12.63 -6.28 18.08
CA ASN A 163 12.78 -7.36 17.11
C ASN A 163 14.25 -7.80 16.98
N MET A 164 15.18 -6.86 16.93
CA MET A 164 16.62 -7.17 16.86
C MET A 164 17.11 -7.89 18.13
N MET A 165 16.61 -7.47 19.29
CA MET A 165 16.95 -8.13 20.55
C MET A 165 16.35 -9.53 20.68
N ALA A 166 15.11 -9.72 20.24
CA ALA A 166 14.49 -11.04 20.21
C ALA A 166 15.30 -12.00 19.33
N ALA A 167 15.81 -11.51 18.18
CA ALA A 167 16.69 -12.27 17.30
C ALA A 167 18.03 -12.59 17.95
N ALA A 168 18.65 -11.65 18.68
CA ALA A 168 19.89 -11.83 19.41
C ALA A 168 19.69 -12.79 20.61
N GLY A 169 18.57 -12.69 21.34
CA GLY A 169 18.22 -13.57 22.45
C GLY A 169 17.99 -15.02 22.01
N ALA A 170 17.40 -15.24 20.84
CA ALA A 170 17.27 -16.57 20.23
C ALA A 170 18.63 -17.20 19.87
N SER A 171 19.68 -16.38 19.74
CA SER A 171 21.06 -16.81 19.47
C SER A 171 21.93 -16.98 20.71
N GLY A 172 21.33 -16.99 21.95
CA GLY A 172 22.04 -17.20 23.22
C GLY A 172 22.41 -15.93 23.99
N GLY A 173 21.74 -14.80 23.70
CA GLY A 173 21.92 -13.53 24.41
C GLY A 173 21.48 -13.55 25.88
N ASP A 174 22.00 -12.60 26.69
CA ASP A 174 21.80 -12.51 28.13
C ASP A 174 20.34 -12.19 28.48
N SER A 175 19.66 -13.12 29.12
CA SER A 175 18.25 -12.98 29.53
C SER A 175 17.98 -11.83 30.52
N GLN A 176 19.00 -11.35 31.23
CA GLN A 176 18.89 -10.21 32.14
C GLN A 176 18.79 -8.89 31.38
N GLN A 177 19.49 -8.76 30.27
CA GLN A 177 19.44 -7.58 29.43
C GLN A 177 18.08 -7.46 28.74
N ALA A 178 17.52 -8.56 28.22
CA ALA A 178 16.19 -8.59 27.65
C ALA A 178 15.09 -8.20 28.66
N ALA A 179 15.21 -8.66 29.92
CA ALA A 179 14.27 -8.33 31.00
C ALA A 179 14.34 -6.84 31.42
N ALA A 180 15.54 -6.24 31.42
CA ALA A 180 15.72 -4.83 31.75
C ALA A 180 15.08 -3.92 30.67
N MET A 181 15.19 -4.30 29.40
CA MET A 181 14.65 -3.52 28.29
C MET A 181 13.14 -3.65 28.13
N ALA A 182 12.55 -4.79 28.57
CA ALA A 182 11.08 -4.97 28.61
C ALA A 182 10.38 -3.99 29.59
N GLN A 183 11.13 -3.32 30.46
CA GLN A 183 10.61 -2.29 31.40
C GLN A 183 10.84 -0.85 30.88
N MET A 184 11.46 -0.67 29.73
CA MET A 184 11.73 0.65 29.16
C MET A 184 10.52 1.20 28.41
N SER A 185 10.37 2.52 28.42
CA SER A 185 9.40 3.19 27.55
C SER A 185 9.83 3.13 26.09
N GLU A 186 8.87 3.27 25.17
CA GLU A 186 9.16 3.34 23.72
C GLU A 186 10.21 4.42 23.39
N GLN A 187 10.13 5.59 24.04
CA GLN A 187 11.12 6.66 23.87
C GLN A 187 12.53 6.23 24.30
N GLN A 188 12.65 5.56 25.45
CA GLN A 188 13.95 5.08 25.92
C GLN A 188 14.54 4.00 25.00
N LEU A 189 13.68 3.11 24.47
CA LEU A 189 14.11 2.11 23.50
C LEU A 189 14.55 2.76 22.18
N ALA A 190 13.82 3.76 21.70
CA ALA A 190 14.18 4.51 20.51
C ALA A 190 15.51 5.24 20.65
N ASP A 191 15.72 5.95 21.78
CA ASP A 191 16.96 6.67 22.07
C ASP A 191 18.18 5.73 22.15
N GLN A 192 18.01 4.55 22.81
CA GLN A 192 19.06 3.53 22.83
C GLN A 192 19.34 2.95 21.46
N PHE A 193 18.31 2.76 20.66
CA PHE A 193 18.47 2.25 19.31
C PHE A 193 19.22 3.25 18.43
N ASP A 194 18.87 4.53 18.51
CA ASP A 194 19.60 5.58 17.79
C ASP A 194 21.09 5.63 18.21
N ALA A 195 21.39 5.52 19.50
CA ALA A 195 22.76 5.44 19.98
C ALA A 195 23.50 4.19 19.49
N TYR A 196 22.83 3.06 19.40
CA TYR A 196 23.39 1.83 18.84
C TYR A 196 23.71 1.98 17.36
N ILE A 197 22.77 2.50 16.58
CA ILE A 197 22.95 2.73 15.13
C ILE A 197 24.08 3.73 14.84
N ALA A 198 24.23 4.77 15.67
CA ALA A 198 25.30 5.76 15.53
C ALA A 198 26.69 5.14 15.70
N THR A 199 26.83 4.06 16.47
CA THR A 199 28.11 3.39 16.77
C THR A 199 28.26 2.04 16.08
N ALA A 200 27.24 1.58 15.36
CA ALA A 200 27.24 0.29 14.66
C ALA A 200 28.29 0.25 13.56
N ASP A 201 28.96 -0.88 13.43
CA ASP A 201 29.89 -1.14 12.35
C ASP A 201 29.19 -1.34 11.00
N GLU A 202 29.94 -1.26 9.90
CA GLU A 202 29.41 -1.41 8.55
C GLU A 202 28.69 -2.74 8.34
N ALA A 203 29.25 -3.86 8.87
CA ALA A 203 28.64 -5.18 8.70
C ALA A 203 27.27 -5.27 9.37
N THR A 204 27.13 -4.70 10.56
CA THR A 204 25.85 -4.61 11.27
C THR A 204 24.82 -3.77 10.50
N LEU A 205 25.24 -2.63 9.96
CA LEU A 205 24.35 -1.75 9.18
C LEU A 205 23.94 -2.39 7.86
N VAL A 206 24.85 -3.11 7.18
CA VAL A 206 24.52 -3.91 5.99
C VAL A 206 23.51 -5.01 6.30
N ALA A 207 23.63 -5.66 7.47
CA ALA A 207 22.64 -6.65 7.90
C ALA A 207 21.25 -6.00 8.13
N ILE A 208 21.21 -4.83 8.75
CA ILE A 208 19.98 -4.03 8.92
C ILE A 208 19.40 -3.66 7.55
N TYR A 209 20.22 -3.17 6.63
CA TYR A 209 19.79 -2.86 5.26
C TYR A 209 19.11 -4.07 4.61
N ASN A 210 19.79 -5.20 4.57
CA ASN A 210 19.30 -6.41 3.92
C ASN A 210 18.00 -6.95 4.54
N GLN A 211 17.78 -6.71 5.82
CA GLN A 211 16.60 -7.21 6.55
C GLN A 211 15.41 -6.25 6.50
N TYR A 212 15.64 -4.95 6.54
CA TYR A 212 14.59 -3.95 6.78
C TYR A 212 14.49 -2.85 5.72
N VAL A 213 15.54 -2.61 4.93
CA VAL A 213 15.64 -1.44 4.05
C VAL A 213 15.47 -1.79 2.59
N SER A 214 15.54 -3.07 2.21
CA SER A 214 15.39 -3.48 0.80
C SER A 214 14.14 -2.88 0.17
N THR A 215 14.32 -2.01 -0.80
CA THR A 215 13.28 -1.09 -1.30
C THR A 215 12.64 -1.54 -2.61
N GLY A 216 12.89 -2.78 -3.05
CA GLY A 216 12.46 -3.22 -4.37
C GLY A 216 13.28 -2.57 -5.50
N SER A 217 12.67 -2.29 -6.60
CA SER A 217 13.32 -1.71 -7.78
C SER A 217 12.60 -0.44 -8.27
N TYR A 218 13.30 0.35 -9.09
CA TYR A 218 12.69 1.48 -9.80
C TYR A 218 11.44 1.09 -10.59
N ASN A 219 11.46 -0.09 -11.23
CA ASN A 219 10.32 -0.57 -11.99
C ASN A 219 9.14 -0.97 -11.09
N ASP A 220 9.41 -1.50 -9.90
CA ASP A 220 8.37 -1.85 -8.93
C ASP A 220 7.63 -0.59 -8.49
N ASN A 221 8.35 0.49 -8.15
CA ASN A 221 7.74 1.77 -7.82
C ASN A 221 6.87 2.31 -8.96
N LEU A 222 7.34 2.31 -10.19
CA LEU A 222 6.55 2.75 -11.32
C LEU A 222 5.26 1.93 -11.47
N THR A 223 5.35 0.62 -11.29
CA THR A 223 4.18 -0.28 -11.32
C THR A 223 3.20 0.05 -10.18
N ASP A 224 3.71 0.26 -8.97
CA ASP A 224 2.90 0.60 -7.80
C ASP A 224 2.21 1.97 -7.96
N PHE A 225 2.83 2.91 -8.68
CA PHE A 225 2.21 4.20 -9.02
C PHE A 225 1.21 4.10 -10.18
N GLY A 226 1.04 2.92 -10.77
CA GLY A 226 0.08 2.67 -11.84
C GLY A 226 0.61 2.91 -13.26
N VAL A 227 1.93 3.05 -13.43
CA VAL A 227 2.55 3.09 -14.77
C VAL A 227 2.55 1.69 -15.36
N VAL A 228 1.91 1.55 -16.52
CA VAL A 228 1.88 0.30 -17.28
C VAL A 228 2.59 0.50 -18.61
N SER A 229 3.35 -0.53 -19.04
CA SER A 229 3.95 -0.48 -20.37
C SER A 229 2.85 -0.48 -21.44
N ARG A 230 2.88 0.49 -22.36
CA ARG A 230 1.97 0.53 -23.51
C ARG A 230 2.22 -0.59 -24.50
N ASP A 231 3.39 -1.23 -24.43
CA ASP A 231 3.84 -2.33 -25.29
C ASP A 231 3.55 -3.71 -24.70
N ALA A 232 2.87 -3.79 -23.56
CA ALA A 232 2.40 -5.06 -23.02
C ALA A 232 1.28 -5.63 -23.93
N PRO A 233 1.37 -6.89 -24.35
CA PRO A 233 0.44 -7.51 -25.29
C PRO A 233 -0.99 -7.63 -24.77
#